data_5fd2b39d2a0632703bffa9e5862dd0ff
#
_entry.id   5fd2b39d2a0632703bffa9e5862dd0ff
#
_cell.length_a   1.000
_cell.length_b   1.000
_cell.length_c   1.000
_cell.angle_alpha   90.00
_cell.angle_beta   90.00
_cell.angle_gamma   90.00
#
_symmetry.space_group_name_H-M   'P 1'
#
loop_
_entity.id
_entity.type
_entity.pdbx_description
1 polymer ?
#
loop_
_entity_poly.entity_id
_entity_poly.type
_entity_poly.pdbx_seq_one_letter_code
_entity_poly.pdbx_strand_id
1 'polypeptide(L)'
;IPNIFNQNEISAEIKKNLLNELNLEFNFEKKLHYKFFPRPHFITNELSIIFNDNKISEIKKIKIYVSLNNLFSLKKMKVKDIIIENGNFNLNKNNYNFFIKLLDSNFKDIKFEILNSNIFYRNLQNEVLFVNNIINANYIYDLNESKNILYSKNKIFNLPYSIELFTDKEKKILNSKINLESLRLQIENQFLDGEEFNSGLSRFNFLNLKSIAEYKSNKNYFEFKLFDEAQNSKFSYNGKLNFRPFHSYLYGSANELNFSHLFSNNAIIKQLLKTEILNNTNVDFELNITANKIKNFDNFTNIFLNSKIQEGLIDLD
;
A
#
# COMPACT_ATOMS: atom_id res chain seq x y z
N ILE A 1 -0.84 8.90 -39.55
CA ILE A 1 -1.97 8.92 -38.63
C ILE A 1 -2.16 10.30 -37.99
N PRO A 2 -1.13 10.98 -37.43
CA PRO A 2 -1.32 12.28 -36.75
C PRO A 2 -1.89 13.39 -37.65
N ASN A 3 -1.72 13.29 -38.99
CA ASN A 3 -2.20 14.29 -39.95
C ASN A 3 -3.62 13.99 -40.47
N ILE A 4 -4.21 12.83 -40.13
CA ILE A 4 -5.53 12.43 -40.64
C ILE A 4 -6.63 12.84 -39.67
N PHE A 5 -6.33 12.91 -38.36
CA PHE A 5 -7.31 13.20 -37.31
C PHE A 5 -6.94 14.47 -36.56
N ASN A 6 -7.96 15.23 -36.16
CA ASN A 6 -7.79 16.39 -35.30
C ASN A 6 -7.28 15.95 -33.90
N GLN A 7 -6.31 16.66 -33.35
CA GLN A 7 -5.75 16.36 -32.02
C GLN A 7 -6.79 16.38 -30.92
N ASN A 8 -7.81 17.22 -31.03
CA ASN A 8 -8.89 17.27 -30.03
C ASN A 8 -9.76 16.00 -30.09
N GLU A 9 -10.02 15.48 -31.29
CA GLU A 9 -10.74 14.21 -31.47
C GLU A 9 -9.97 13.02 -30.91
N ILE A 10 -8.65 12.96 -31.17
CA ILE A 10 -7.75 11.94 -30.61
C ILE A 10 -7.80 11.99 -29.07
N SER A 11 -7.64 13.18 -28.50
CA SER A 11 -7.63 13.37 -27.05
C SER A 11 -8.98 12.96 -26.41
N ALA A 12 -10.09 13.33 -27.03
CA ALA A 12 -11.43 12.97 -26.57
C ALA A 12 -11.66 11.44 -26.59
N GLU A 13 -11.27 10.77 -27.70
CA GLU A 13 -11.44 9.32 -27.81
C GLU A 13 -10.53 8.55 -26.85
N ILE A 14 -9.27 9.00 -26.65
CA ILE A 14 -8.39 8.40 -25.64
C ILE A 14 -8.96 8.58 -24.23
N LYS A 15 -9.41 9.78 -23.86
CA LYS A 15 -10.05 10.01 -22.55
C LYS A 15 -11.24 9.08 -22.34
N LYS A 16 -12.10 8.94 -23.35
CA LYS A 16 -13.24 8.05 -23.33
C LYS A 16 -12.84 6.58 -23.14
N ASN A 17 -11.83 6.11 -23.86
CA ASN A 17 -11.33 4.75 -23.72
C ASN A 17 -10.74 4.50 -22.33
N LEU A 18 -9.94 5.45 -21.80
CA LEU A 18 -9.39 5.34 -20.45
C LEU A 18 -10.49 5.33 -19.36
N LEU A 19 -11.51 6.16 -19.54
CA LEU A 19 -12.67 6.16 -18.62
C LEU A 19 -13.42 4.84 -18.67
N ASN A 20 -13.68 4.31 -19.87
CA ASN A 20 -14.42 3.06 -20.03
C ASN A 20 -13.65 1.83 -19.50
N GLU A 21 -12.34 1.76 -19.73
CA GLU A 21 -11.54 0.58 -19.37
C GLU A 21 -11.04 0.65 -17.92
N LEU A 22 -10.65 1.83 -17.45
CA LEU A 22 -10.03 1.99 -16.14
C LEU A 22 -10.94 2.66 -15.11
N ASN A 23 -12.08 3.18 -15.52
CA ASN A 23 -12.92 4.04 -14.69
C ASN A 23 -12.16 5.24 -14.11
N LEU A 24 -11.21 5.78 -14.89
CA LEU A 24 -10.37 6.92 -14.52
C LEU A 24 -10.56 8.07 -15.48
N GLU A 25 -10.76 9.25 -14.93
CA GLU A 25 -10.77 10.50 -15.66
C GLU A 25 -9.38 11.13 -15.68
N PHE A 26 -8.84 11.30 -16.92
CA PHE A 26 -7.56 11.96 -17.13
C PHE A 26 -7.75 13.37 -17.66
N ASN A 27 -7.13 14.33 -17.02
CA ASN A 27 -7.04 15.70 -17.50
C ASN A 27 -5.65 15.93 -18.09
N PHE A 28 -5.56 16.07 -19.44
CA PHE A 28 -4.32 16.37 -20.15
C PHE A 28 -4.14 17.88 -20.23
N GLU A 29 -3.09 18.40 -19.59
CA GLU A 29 -2.75 19.83 -19.62
C GLU A 29 -2.03 20.21 -20.93
N LYS A 30 -1.33 19.23 -21.53
CA LYS A 30 -0.63 19.37 -22.81
C LYS A 30 -1.20 18.44 -23.89
N LYS A 31 -0.90 18.77 -25.15
CA LYS A 31 -1.32 17.99 -26.30
C LYS A 31 -0.70 16.59 -26.30
N LEU A 32 -1.46 15.61 -26.78
CA LEU A 32 -0.99 14.25 -27.02
C LEU A 32 -0.14 14.22 -28.29
N HIS A 33 1.07 13.71 -28.20
CA HIS A 33 1.97 13.48 -29.32
C HIS A 33 2.03 12.00 -29.68
N TYR A 34 1.80 11.68 -30.93
CA TYR A 34 1.92 10.31 -31.41
C TYR A 34 3.39 9.97 -31.71
N LYS A 35 3.82 8.78 -31.29
CA LYS A 35 5.11 8.18 -31.65
C LYS A 35 4.89 6.75 -32.15
N PHE A 36 5.65 6.38 -33.16
CA PHE A 36 5.52 5.05 -33.75
C PHE A 36 6.48 4.02 -33.10
N PHE A 37 7.68 4.47 -32.76
CA PHE A 37 8.73 3.59 -32.26
C PHE A 37 8.87 3.67 -30.72
N PRO A 38 9.14 2.58 -29.99
CA PRO A 38 9.30 1.18 -30.43
C PRO A 38 7.97 0.48 -30.79
N ARG A 39 6.85 0.94 -30.32
CA ARG A 39 5.48 0.54 -30.64
C ARG A 39 4.60 1.78 -30.73
N PRO A 40 3.52 1.78 -31.52
CA PRO A 40 2.61 2.92 -31.62
C PRO A 40 2.07 3.34 -30.27
N HIS A 41 2.28 4.59 -29.90
CA HIS A 41 1.81 5.14 -28.62
C HIS A 41 1.58 6.64 -28.70
N PHE A 42 0.73 7.12 -27.81
CA PHE A 42 0.58 8.53 -27.52
C PHE A 42 1.35 8.87 -26.25
N ILE A 43 1.98 10.02 -26.26
CA ILE A 43 2.72 10.54 -25.11
C ILE A 43 2.28 11.97 -24.84
N THR A 44 2.12 12.31 -23.57
CA THR A 44 1.98 13.69 -23.12
C THR A 44 2.67 13.87 -21.78
N ASN A 45 2.99 15.12 -21.50
CA ASN A 45 3.53 15.54 -20.21
C ASN A 45 2.49 16.42 -19.50
N GLU A 46 2.59 16.51 -18.19
CA GLU A 46 1.73 17.34 -17.34
C GLU A 46 0.25 16.99 -17.49
N LEU A 47 -0.16 16.06 -16.68
CA LEU A 47 -1.54 15.60 -16.62
C LEU A 47 -1.91 15.29 -15.17
N SER A 48 -3.20 15.19 -14.93
CA SER A 48 -3.75 14.80 -13.64
C SER A 48 -4.82 13.73 -13.77
N ILE A 49 -5.02 12.97 -12.71
CA ILE A 49 -6.13 12.03 -12.55
C ILE A 49 -7.16 12.68 -11.62
N ILE A 50 -8.41 12.60 -12.02
CA ILE A 50 -9.56 12.99 -11.24
C ILE A 50 -10.24 11.72 -10.71
N PHE A 51 -10.51 11.68 -9.42
CA PHE A 51 -11.18 10.57 -8.75
C PHE A 51 -12.17 11.13 -7.73
N ASN A 52 -13.45 10.74 -7.84
CA ASN A 52 -14.55 11.29 -7.04
C ASN A 52 -14.56 12.84 -7.09
N ASP A 53 -14.52 13.41 -8.29
CA ASP A 53 -14.52 14.87 -8.58
C ASP A 53 -13.34 15.66 -7.98
N ASN A 54 -12.33 14.96 -7.46
CA ASN A 54 -11.14 15.59 -6.91
C ASN A 54 -9.89 15.27 -7.74
N LYS A 55 -9.05 16.28 -7.98
CA LYS A 55 -7.71 16.09 -8.54
C LYS A 55 -6.86 15.38 -7.50
N ILE A 56 -6.52 14.12 -7.74
CA ILE A 56 -5.74 13.29 -6.82
C ILE A 56 -4.28 13.18 -7.18
N SER A 57 -3.89 13.56 -8.40
CA SER A 57 -2.49 13.39 -8.82
C SER A 57 -2.01 14.52 -9.70
N GLU A 58 -0.68 14.68 -9.70
CA GLU A 58 0.09 15.44 -10.69
C GLU A 58 1.11 14.49 -11.31
N ILE A 59 1.01 14.29 -12.62
CA ILE A 59 1.80 13.31 -13.33
C ILE A 59 2.66 14.03 -14.37
N LYS A 60 3.97 13.76 -14.36
CA LYS A 60 4.88 14.41 -15.31
C LYS A 60 4.80 13.80 -16.69
N LYS A 61 4.45 12.51 -16.83
CA LYS A 61 4.46 11.86 -18.13
C LYS A 61 3.56 10.63 -18.16
N ILE A 62 2.85 10.45 -19.27
CA ILE A 62 2.10 9.23 -19.59
C ILE A 62 2.44 8.77 -21.01
N LYS A 63 2.52 7.44 -21.16
CA LYS A 63 2.59 6.75 -22.46
C LYS A 63 1.39 5.83 -22.58
N ILE A 64 0.66 5.93 -23.67
CA ILE A 64 -0.54 5.15 -23.97
C ILE A 64 -0.30 4.36 -25.24
N TYR A 65 0.01 3.09 -25.13
CA TYR A 65 0.22 2.19 -26.28
C TYR A 65 -1.11 1.74 -26.84
N VAL A 66 -1.17 1.69 -28.17
CA VAL A 66 -2.39 1.37 -28.90
C VAL A 66 -2.17 0.22 -29.88
N SER A 67 -3.25 -0.51 -30.18
CA SER A 67 -3.21 -1.61 -31.14
C SER A 67 -2.96 -1.12 -32.55
N LEU A 68 -2.08 -1.81 -33.29
CA LEU A 68 -1.79 -1.53 -34.69
C LEU A 68 -2.98 -1.78 -35.62
N ASN A 69 -3.80 -2.75 -35.31
CA ASN A 69 -4.83 -3.25 -36.24
C ASN A 69 -5.96 -2.24 -36.53
N ASN A 70 -6.04 -1.15 -35.77
CA ASN A 70 -7.12 -0.18 -35.85
C ASN A 70 -6.66 1.28 -35.90
N LEU A 71 -5.41 1.52 -36.35
CA LEU A 71 -4.81 2.86 -36.39
C LEU A 71 -5.48 3.86 -37.35
N PHE A 72 -6.25 3.36 -38.32
CA PHE A 72 -6.96 4.20 -39.30
C PHE A 72 -8.39 4.57 -38.88
N SER A 73 -8.85 4.06 -37.68
CA SER A 73 -10.17 4.38 -37.14
C SER A 73 -10.06 4.69 -35.69
N LEU A 74 -10.22 5.95 -35.28
CA LEU A 74 -10.20 6.36 -33.87
C LEU A 74 -11.19 5.58 -33.01
N LYS A 75 -12.41 5.36 -33.50
CA LYS A 75 -13.46 4.62 -32.79
C LYS A 75 -13.13 3.13 -32.54
N LYS A 76 -12.21 2.56 -33.31
CA LYS A 76 -11.77 1.16 -33.19
C LYS A 76 -10.40 1.03 -32.52
N MET A 77 -9.78 2.16 -32.14
CA MET A 77 -8.50 2.16 -31.48
C MET A 77 -8.62 1.56 -30.09
N LYS A 78 -7.84 0.50 -29.82
CA LYS A 78 -7.79 -0.15 -28.51
C LYS A 78 -6.51 0.23 -27.77
N VAL A 79 -6.63 0.66 -26.54
CA VAL A 79 -5.52 0.83 -25.61
C VAL A 79 -4.99 -0.55 -25.22
N LYS A 80 -3.67 -0.70 -25.12
CA LYS A 80 -3.01 -1.96 -24.75
C LYS A 80 -2.18 -1.84 -23.48
N ASP A 81 -1.29 -0.86 -23.43
CA ASP A 81 -0.48 -0.61 -22.24
C ASP A 81 -0.54 0.86 -21.88
N ILE A 82 -0.56 1.15 -20.60
CA ILE A 82 -0.51 2.51 -20.07
C ILE A 82 0.65 2.57 -19.08
N ILE A 83 1.53 3.53 -19.27
CA ILE A 83 2.67 3.75 -18.38
C ILE A 83 2.62 5.18 -17.85
N ILE A 84 2.50 5.33 -16.54
CA ILE A 84 2.61 6.60 -15.82
C ILE A 84 4.03 6.70 -15.24
N GLU A 85 4.70 7.80 -15.49
CA GLU A 85 6.05 8.07 -14.98
C GLU A 85 6.07 9.36 -14.15
N ASN A 86 6.71 9.30 -12.97
CA ASN A 86 6.92 10.45 -12.09
C ASN A 86 5.60 11.13 -11.66
N GLY A 87 4.66 10.34 -11.17
CA GLY A 87 3.40 10.83 -10.62
C GLY A 87 3.51 11.13 -9.13
N ASN A 88 2.84 12.20 -8.69
CA ASN A 88 2.62 12.53 -7.29
C ASN A 88 1.13 12.36 -6.98
N PHE A 89 0.79 11.37 -6.18
CA PHE A 89 -0.58 11.06 -5.78
C PHE A 89 -0.85 11.61 -4.40
N ASN A 90 -1.87 12.45 -4.25
CA ASN A 90 -2.30 13.03 -2.97
C ASN A 90 -3.50 12.25 -2.45
N LEU A 91 -3.28 11.39 -1.47
CA LEU A 91 -4.31 10.58 -0.84
C LEU A 91 -4.65 11.12 0.54
N ASN A 92 -5.90 10.96 0.93
CA ASN A 92 -6.43 11.29 2.25
C ASN A 92 -7.53 10.29 2.62
N LYS A 93 -8.21 10.48 3.73
CA LYS A 93 -9.27 9.57 4.19
C LYS A 93 -10.45 9.38 3.21
N ASN A 94 -10.65 10.29 2.23
CA ASN A 94 -11.77 10.22 1.30
C ASN A 94 -11.42 9.44 0.02
N ASN A 95 -10.13 9.32 -0.30
CA ASN A 95 -9.64 8.69 -1.52
C ASN A 95 -8.49 7.69 -1.31
N TYR A 96 -8.20 7.30 -0.04
CA TYR A 96 -7.11 6.36 0.31
C TYR A 96 -7.20 5.02 -0.43
N ASN A 97 -8.39 4.61 -0.83
CA ASN A 97 -8.66 3.36 -1.51
C ASN A 97 -8.50 3.42 -3.04
N PHE A 98 -7.97 4.53 -3.59
CA PHE A 98 -7.80 4.72 -5.03
C PHE A 98 -7.11 3.53 -5.71
N PHE A 99 -5.94 3.10 -5.20
CA PHE A 99 -5.19 1.98 -5.79
C PHE A 99 -5.92 0.63 -5.68
N ILE A 100 -6.73 0.45 -4.63
CA ILE A 100 -7.56 -0.74 -4.43
C ILE A 100 -8.73 -0.74 -5.42
N LYS A 101 -9.42 0.39 -5.56
CA LYS A 101 -10.54 0.52 -6.51
C LYS A 101 -10.10 0.35 -7.96
N LEU A 102 -8.83 0.66 -8.28
CA LEU A 102 -8.28 0.36 -9.59
C LEU A 102 -8.31 -1.14 -9.92
N LEU A 103 -8.30 -2.03 -8.94
CA LEU A 103 -8.46 -3.47 -9.16
C LEU A 103 -9.84 -3.85 -9.74
N ASP A 104 -10.83 -2.96 -9.65
CA ASP A 104 -12.15 -3.17 -10.25
C ASP A 104 -12.19 -2.81 -11.75
N SER A 105 -11.11 -2.21 -12.27
CA SER A 105 -11.00 -1.82 -13.68
C SER A 105 -10.82 -3.04 -14.60
N ASN A 106 -10.99 -2.83 -15.91
CA ASN A 106 -10.83 -3.90 -16.90
C ASN A 106 -9.36 -4.00 -17.37
N PHE A 107 -8.58 -4.87 -16.74
CA PHE A 107 -7.19 -5.15 -17.14
C PHE A 107 -7.02 -6.38 -18.04
N LYS A 108 -8.10 -7.00 -18.52
CA LYS A 108 -8.02 -8.23 -19.32
C LYS A 108 -7.14 -8.07 -20.57
N ASP A 109 -7.22 -6.91 -21.22
CA ASP A 109 -6.48 -6.59 -22.44
C ASP A 109 -5.47 -5.45 -22.25
N ILE A 110 -5.34 -4.90 -21.05
CA ILE A 110 -4.56 -3.70 -20.76
C ILE A 110 -3.57 -4.00 -19.64
N LYS A 111 -2.31 -3.61 -19.84
CA LYS A 111 -1.33 -3.52 -18.76
C LYS A 111 -1.25 -2.07 -18.29
N PHE A 112 -1.42 -1.83 -17.00
CA PHE A 112 -1.29 -0.51 -16.39
C PHE A 112 -0.09 -0.49 -15.45
N GLU A 113 0.82 0.43 -15.69
CA GLU A 113 2.10 0.51 -14.98
C GLU A 113 2.34 1.92 -14.45
N ILE A 114 2.82 2.01 -13.20
CA ILE A 114 3.21 3.26 -12.55
C ILE A 114 4.68 3.14 -12.13
N LEU A 115 5.51 4.09 -12.56
CA LEU A 115 6.95 4.08 -12.35
C LEU A 115 7.41 5.34 -11.63
N ASN A 116 8.38 5.19 -10.71
CA ASN A 116 9.10 6.30 -10.05
C ASN A 116 8.16 7.39 -9.52
N SER A 117 7.14 7.00 -8.80
CA SER A 117 6.04 7.85 -8.37
C SER A 117 5.94 7.92 -6.84
N ASN A 118 5.21 8.89 -6.32
CA ASN A 118 5.06 9.09 -4.88
C ASN A 118 3.58 9.12 -4.51
N ILE A 119 3.25 8.56 -3.34
CA ILE A 119 1.98 8.73 -2.68
C ILE A 119 2.23 9.60 -1.44
N PHE A 120 1.62 10.78 -1.41
CA PHE A 120 1.57 11.65 -0.24
C PHE A 120 0.26 11.40 0.49
N TYR A 121 0.35 10.78 1.66
CA TYR A 121 -0.83 10.62 2.51
C TYR A 121 -0.99 11.84 3.40
N ARG A 122 -2.17 12.46 3.35
CA ARG A 122 -2.44 13.74 4.00
C ARG A 122 -3.56 13.63 5.03
N ASN A 123 -3.43 14.43 6.09
CA ASN A 123 -4.52 14.62 7.05
C ASN A 123 -5.59 15.57 6.49
N LEU A 124 -6.59 15.90 7.32
CA LEU A 124 -7.67 16.83 6.95
C LEU A 124 -7.21 18.27 6.77
N GLN A 125 -6.13 18.66 7.41
CA GLN A 125 -5.47 19.95 7.31
C GLN A 125 -4.54 20.04 6.10
N ASN A 126 -4.52 18.99 5.27
CA ASN A 126 -3.67 18.86 4.08
C ASN A 126 -2.16 18.76 4.38
N GLU A 127 -1.79 18.46 5.62
CA GLU A 127 -0.41 18.19 6.01
C GLU A 127 -0.01 16.77 5.61
N VAL A 128 1.24 16.57 5.19
CA VAL A 128 1.77 15.27 4.81
C VAL A 128 2.09 14.46 6.05
N LEU A 129 1.40 13.35 6.27
CA LEU A 129 1.66 12.42 7.37
C LEU A 129 2.82 11.48 7.05
N PHE A 130 2.83 10.94 5.83
CA PHE A 130 3.94 10.11 5.33
C PHE A 130 3.95 10.10 3.81
N VAL A 131 5.10 9.70 3.27
CA VAL A 131 5.32 9.53 1.83
C VAL A 131 5.67 8.07 1.55
N ASN A 132 4.94 7.47 0.61
CA ASN A 132 5.27 6.16 0.06
C ASN A 132 5.81 6.34 -1.37
N ASN A 133 7.06 5.92 -1.60
CA ASN A 133 7.66 5.96 -2.92
C ASN A 133 7.30 4.68 -3.68
N ILE A 134 6.70 4.78 -4.84
CA ILE A 134 6.45 3.69 -5.77
C ILE A 134 7.66 3.58 -6.70
N ILE A 135 8.42 2.51 -6.60
CA ILE A 135 9.50 2.20 -7.55
C ILE A 135 8.87 1.72 -8.85
N ASN A 136 8.02 0.71 -8.75
CA ASN A 136 7.14 0.26 -9.83
C ASN A 136 5.85 -0.34 -9.25
N ALA A 137 4.74 -0.13 -9.95
CA ALA A 137 3.48 -0.79 -9.68
C ALA A 137 2.86 -1.26 -11.00
N ASN A 138 2.39 -2.51 -11.04
CA ASN A 138 1.85 -3.15 -12.23
C ASN A 138 0.48 -3.76 -11.91
N TYR A 139 -0.55 -3.32 -12.65
CA TYR A 139 -1.83 -3.99 -12.67
C TYR A 139 -1.86 -4.95 -13.85
N ILE A 140 -2.15 -6.20 -13.57
CA ILE A 140 -2.27 -7.27 -14.57
C ILE A 140 -3.53 -8.08 -14.33
N TYR A 141 -4.02 -8.71 -15.39
CA TYR A 141 -5.11 -9.69 -15.29
C TYR A 141 -4.53 -11.11 -15.29
N ASP A 142 -4.82 -11.87 -14.23
CA ASP A 142 -4.47 -13.28 -14.17
C ASP A 142 -5.56 -14.10 -14.86
N LEU A 143 -5.19 -14.75 -15.98
CA LEU A 143 -6.09 -15.55 -16.77
C LEU A 143 -6.55 -16.85 -16.05
N ASN A 144 -5.67 -17.43 -15.20
CA ASN A 144 -5.97 -18.68 -14.50
C ASN A 144 -7.01 -18.48 -13.42
N GLU A 145 -6.86 -17.39 -12.66
CA GLU A 145 -7.74 -17.07 -11.54
C GLU A 145 -8.81 -16.03 -11.88
N SER A 146 -8.81 -15.56 -13.15
CA SER A 146 -9.79 -14.59 -13.67
C SER A 146 -9.95 -13.34 -12.81
N LYS A 147 -8.85 -12.83 -12.28
CA LYS A 147 -8.82 -11.67 -11.39
C LYS A 147 -7.73 -10.65 -11.75
N ASN A 148 -7.95 -9.41 -11.37
CA ASN A 148 -6.93 -8.38 -11.43
C ASN A 148 -6.00 -8.48 -10.23
N ILE A 149 -4.70 -8.29 -10.46
CA ILE A 149 -3.67 -8.30 -9.43
C ILE A 149 -2.83 -7.04 -9.58
N LEU A 150 -2.56 -6.37 -8.47
CA LEU A 150 -1.55 -5.33 -8.35
C LEU A 150 -0.28 -5.90 -7.73
N TYR A 151 0.82 -5.82 -8.44
CA TYR A 151 2.16 -6.02 -7.90
C TYR A 151 2.88 -4.69 -7.79
N SER A 152 3.42 -4.37 -6.61
CA SER A 152 4.15 -3.11 -6.44
C SER A 152 5.39 -3.29 -5.57
N LYS A 153 6.48 -2.59 -5.97
CA LYS A 153 7.69 -2.41 -5.17
C LYS A 153 7.74 -0.97 -4.71
N ASN A 154 7.87 -0.79 -3.41
CA ASN A 154 7.71 0.49 -2.76
C ASN A 154 8.81 0.73 -1.71
N LYS A 155 8.87 1.97 -1.23
CA LYS A 155 9.69 2.36 -0.09
C LYS A 155 8.92 3.35 0.78
N ILE A 156 8.79 3.07 2.07
CA ILE A 156 8.18 3.94 3.08
C ILE A 156 9.12 4.05 4.29
N PHE A 157 9.34 5.25 4.84
CA PHE A 157 10.28 5.50 5.94
C PHE A 157 11.66 4.84 5.72
N ASN A 158 12.20 4.94 4.51
CA ASN A 158 13.41 4.25 4.08
C ASN A 158 13.37 2.71 4.10
N LEU A 159 12.22 2.10 4.40
CA LEU A 159 12.00 0.67 4.41
C LEU A 159 11.46 0.19 3.06
N PRO A 160 12.25 -0.59 2.28
CA PRO A 160 11.76 -1.17 1.04
C PRO A 160 10.81 -2.33 1.33
N TYR A 161 9.72 -2.42 0.56
CA TYR A 161 8.77 -3.51 0.61
C TYR A 161 8.14 -3.80 -0.74
N SER A 162 7.65 -5.01 -0.92
CA SER A 162 6.79 -5.36 -2.04
C SER A 162 5.38 -5.69 -1.54
N ILE A 163 4.40 -5.42 -2.37
CA ILE A 163 3.00 -5.74 -2.08
C ILE A 163 2.34 -6.37 -3.31
N GLU A 164 1.55 -7.39 -3.06
CA GLU A 164 0.60 -7.99 -3.99
C GLU A 164 -0.81 -7.78 -3.43
N LEU A 165 -1.72 -7.25 -4.25
CA LEU A 165 -3.11 -7.03 -3.88
C LEU A 165 -4.03 -7.63 -4.92
N PHE A 166 -5.11 -8.29 -4.47
CA PHE A 166 -6.22 -8.69 -5.33
C PHE A 166 -7.52 -8.76 -4.53
N THR A 167 -8.64 -8.57 -5.23
CA THR A 167 -9.97 -8.66 -4.63
C THR A 167 -10.63 -9.97 -5.04
N ASP A 168 -11.07 -10.77 -4.07
CA ASP A 168 -12.01 -11.86 -4.28
C ASP A 168 -13.42 -11.26 -4.34
N LYS A 169 -13.96 -11.12 -5.56
CA LYS A 169 -15.25 -10.45 -5.79
C LYS A 169 -16.44 -11.25 -5.23
N GLU A 170 -16.33 -12.58 -5.19
CA GLU A 170 -17.40 -13.43 -4.68
C GLU A 170 -17.54 -13.28 -3.17
N LYS A 171 -16.42 -13.25 -2.47
CA LYS A 171 -16.37 -13.14 -1.01
C LYS A 171 -16.28 -11.70 -0.49
N LYS A 172 -16.12 -10.73 -1.39
CA LYS A 172 -15.83 -9.32 -1.03
C LYS A 172 -14.60 -9.16 -0.13
N ILE A 173 -13.60 -10.01 -0.32
CA ILE A 173 -12.36 -10.00 0.46
C ILE A 173 -11.24 -9.35 -0.35
N LEU A 174 -10.62 -8.33 0.21
CA LEU A 174 -9.34 -7.82 -0.28
C LEU A 174 -8.21 -8.66 0.33
N ASN A 175 -7.45 -9.32 -0.52
CA ASN A 175 -6.26 -10.05 -0.11
C ASN A 175 -5.02 -9.22 -0.39
N SER A 176 -4.08 -9.21 0.55
CA SER A 176 -2.79 -8.58 0.38
C SER A 176 -1.67 -9.46 0.90
N LYS A 177 -0.54 -9.45 0.18
CA LYS A 177 0.70 -10.08 0.59
C LYS A 177 1.79 -9.03 0.57
N ILE A 178 2.36 -8.74 1.74
CA ILE A 178 3.42 -7.75 1.93
C ILE A 178 4.69 -8.47 2.31
N ASN A 179 5.80 -8.14 1.64
CA ASN A 179 7.11 -8.70 1.95
C ASN A 179 8.10 -7.57 2.25
N LEU A 180 8.64 -7.57 3.47
CA LEU A 180 9.68 -6.67 3.96
C LEU A 180 10.98 -7.46 4.10
N GLU A 181 11.74 -7.57 3.00
CA GLU A 181 12.94 -8.41 2.94
C GLU A 181 13.99 -8.02 3.98
N SER A 182 14.21 -6.72 4.21
CA SER A 182 15.16 -6.21 5.20
C SER A 182 14.83 -6.62 6.63
N LEU A 183 13.55 -6.83 6.93
CA LEU A 183 13.06 -7.30 8.23
C LEU A 183 12.84 -8.81 8.26
N ARG A 184 12.98 -9.52 7.15
CA ARG A 184 12.57 -10.93 6.99
C ARG A 184 11.13 -11.16 7.47
N LEU A 185 10.26 -10.20 7.18
CA LEU A 185 8.85 -10.21 7.56
C LEU A 185 7.98 -10.36 6.32
N GLN A 186 7.12 -11.34 6.34
CA GLN A 186 6.04 -11.53 5.38
C GLN A 186 4.70 -11.41 6.09
N ILE A 187 3.77 -10.67 5.50
CA ILE A 187 2.43 -10.47 6.01
C ILE A 187 1.44 -10.89 4.92
N GLU A 188 0.57 -11.84 5.22
CA GLU A 188 -0.58 -12.19 4.38
C GLU A 188 -1.83 -11.72 5.11
N ASN A 189 -2.62 -10.88 4.44
CA ASN A 189 -3.77 -10.26 5.05
C ASN A 189 -5.03 -10.48 4.22
N GLN A 190 -6.13 -10.75 4.91
CA GLN A 190 -7.48 -10.83 4.38
C GLN A 190 -8.32 -9.75 5.05
N PHE A 191 -8.84 -8.84 4.26
CA PHE A 191 -9.63 -7.71 4.72
C PHE A 191 -11.06 -7.83 4.20
N LEU A 192 -12.01 -7.71 5.11
CA LEU A 192 -13.45 -7.71 4.86
C LEU A 192 -13.98 -6.30 5.10
N ASP A 193 -14.58 -5.73 4.09
CA ASP A 193 -15.28 -4.45 4.21
C ASP A 193 -16.67 -4.67 4.81
N GLY A 194 -16.96 -4.03 5.92
CA GLY A 194 -18.22 -4.12 6.64
C GLY A 194 -18.87 -2.74 6.82
N GLU A 195 -20.18 -2.71 7.02
CA GLU A 195 -20.93 -1.45 7.13
C GLU A 195 -20.54 -0.62 8.36
N GLU A 196 -20.39 -1.25 9.53
CA GLU A 196 -20.01 -0.58 10.78
C GLU A 196 -18.51 -0.68 11.07
N PHE A 197 -17.94 -1.87 10.82
CA PHE A 197 -16.55 -2.19 11.09
C PHE A 197 -15.97 -2.97 9.93
N ASN A 198 -14.78 -2.60 9.55
CA ASN A 198 -13.94 -3.45 8.75
C ASN A 198 -13.26 -4.47 9.66
N SER A 199 -13.11 -5.68 9.20
CA SER A 199 -12.44 -6.74 9.94
C SER A 199 -11.44 -7.47 9.06
N GLY A 200 -10.52 -8.18 9.69
CA GLY A 200 -9.57 -8.96 8.92
C GLY A 200 -8.74 -9.89 9.76
N LEU A 201 -7.98 -10.70 9.02
CA LEU A 201 -7.05 -11.65 9.57
C LEU A 201 -5.71 -11.50 8.86
N SER A 202 -4.66 -11.25 9.64
CA SER A 202 -3.29 -11.16 9.13
C SER A 202 -2.46 -12.32 9.67
N ARG A 203 -1.73 -12.99 8.79
CA ARG A 203 -0.69 -13.96 9.14
C ARG A 203 0.67 -13.32 8.97
N PHE A 204 1.46 -13.35 10.04
CA PHE A 204 2.82 -12.83 10.05
C PHE A 204 3.80 -13.99 10.09
N ASN A 205 4.76 -13.97 9.19
CA ASN A 205 5.89 -14.87 9.20
C ASN A 205 7.15 -14.01 9.37
N PHE A 206 7.71 -14.04 10.57
CA PHE A 206 8.88 -13.25 10.94
C PHE A 206 9.97 -14.18 11.42
N LEU A 207 11.06 -14.33 10.63
CA LEU A 207 12.09 -15.32 10.87
C LEU A 207 11.47 -16.75 10.98
N ASN A 208 11.49 -17.33 12.17
CA ASN A 208 10.91 -18.65 12.47
C ASN A 208 9.63 -18.56 13.32
N LEU A 209 9.14 -17.32 13.55
CA LEU A 209 7.92 -17.09 14.31
C LEU A 209 6.76 -16.91 13.35
N LYS A 210 5.70 -17.65 13.58
CA LYS A 210 4.43 -17.50 12.89
C LYS A 210 3.39 -17.03 13.86
N SER A 211 2.70 -15.95 13.50
CA SER A 211 1.65 -15.39 14.33
C SER A 211 0.45 -14.97 13.49
N ILE A 212 -0.69 -14.93 14.14
CA ILE A 212 -1.96 -14.51 13.54
C ILE A 212 -2.46 -13.30 14.29
N ALA A 213 -2.88 -12.27 13.56
CA ALA A 213 -3.61 -11.15 14.13
C ALA A 213 -5.04 -11.13 13.58
N GLU A 214 -5.99 -11.11 14.46
CA GLU A 214 -7.36 -10.75 14.18
C GLU A 214 -7.54 -9.27 14.49
N TYR A 215 -8.20 -8.53 13.60
CA TYR A 215 -8.37 -7.10 13.79
C TYR A 215 -9.75 -6.61 13.36
N LYS A 216 -10.12 -5.48 13.95
CA LYS A 216 -11.28 -4.68 13.60
C LYS A 216 -10.87 -3.23 13.46
N SER A 217 -11.46 -2.53 12.52
CA SER A 217 -11.21 -1.11 12.33
C SER A 217 -12.47 -0.35 11.93
N ASN A 218 -12.50 0.92 12.28
CA ASN A 218 -13.47 1.88 11.79
C ASN A 218 -12.79 3.23 11.52
N LYS A 219 -13.57 4.31 11.37
CA LYS A 219 -13.03 5.65 11.09
C LYS A 219 -12.22 6.26 12.24
N ASN A 220 -12.31 5.70 13.46
CA ASN A 220 -11.76 6.29 14.68
C ASN A 220 -10.57 5.48 15.22
N TYR A 221 -10.60 4.15 15.06
CA TYR A 221 -9.59 3.28 15.63
C TYR A 221 -9.39 1.99 14.84
N PHE A 222 -8.27 1.35 15.10
CA PHE A 222 -7.90 0.00 14.70
C PHE A 222 -7.56 -0.78 15.97
N GLU A 223 -8.21 -1.92 16.18
CA GLU A 223 -7.95 -2.83 17.30
C GLU A 223 -7.49 -4.17 16.76
N PHE A 224 -6.52 -4.79 17.44
CA PHE A 224 -6.05 -6.11 17.04
C PHE A 224 -5.72 -6.98 18.23
N LYS A 225 -5.77 -8.30 18.00
CA LYS A 225 -5.29 -9.33 18.88
C LYS A 225 -4.31 -10.21 18.12
N LEU A 226 -3.07 -10.25 18.59
CA LEU A 226 -1.98 -11.03 18.00
C LEU A 226 -1.67 -12.22 18.91
N PHE A 227 -1.55 -13.42 18.34
CA PHE A 227 -1.23 -14.64 19.04
C PHE A 227 -0.38 -15.60 18.21
N ASP A 228 0.25 -16.57 18.84
CA ASP A 228 1.04 -17.62 18.19
C ASP A 228 0.12 -18.50 17.32
N GLU A 229 0.49 -18.73 16.05
CA GLU A 229 -0.28 -19.59 15.13
C GLU A 229 -0.44 -21.02 15.68
N ALA A 230 0.56 -21.53 16.40
CA ALA A 230 0.51 -22.86 17.01
C ALA A 230 -0.43 -22.97 18.24
N GLN A 231 -1.06 -21.87 18.64
CA GLN A 231 -1.94 -21.77 19.83
C GLN A 231 -1.30 -22.29 21.14
N ASN A 232 0.02 -22.38 21.16
CA ASN A 232 0.77 -22.88 22.35
C ASN A 232 0.92 -21.79 23.43
N SER A 233 0.10 -20.73 23.40
CA SER A 233 0.06 -19.62 24.37
C SER A 233 1.42 -19.04 24.77
N LYS A 234 2.40 -19.07 23.83
CA LYS A 234 3.73 -18.50 24.09
C LYS A 234 3.68 -17.00 24.30
N PHE A 235 2.77 -16.34 23.60
CA PHE A 235 2.51 -14.92 23.74
C PHE A 235 1.10 -14.54 23.29
N SER A 236 0.59 -13.45 23.81
CA SER A 236 -0.63 -12.79 23.36
C SER A 236 -0.44 -11.28 23.48
N TYR A 237 -0.74 -10.55 22.43
CA TYR A 237 -0.70 -9.08 22.41
C TYR A 237 -2.06 -8.56 21.98
N ASN A 238 -2.55 -7.54 22.70
CA ASN A 238 -3.72 -6.79 22.30
C ASN A 238 -3.28 -5.35 22.06
N GLY A 239 -3.69 -4.78 20.94
CA GLY A 239 -3.33 -3.42 20.60
C GLY A 239 -4.52 -2.62 20.12
N LYS A 240 -4.43 -1.32 20.35
CA LYS A 240 -5.38 -0.34 19.88
C LYS A 240 -4.63 0.87 19.35
N LEU A 241 -4.96 1.26 18.13
CA LEU A 241 -4.49 2.47 17.49
C LEU A 241 -5.67 3.41 17.34
N ASN A 242 -5.64 4.55 17.99
CA ASN A 242 -6.59 5.63 17.79
C ASN A 242 -6.09 6.54 16.68
N PHE A 243 -6.98 6.97 15.79
CA PHE A 243 -6.62 7.86 14.69
C PHE A 243 -6.74 9.35 15.05
N ARG A 244 -7.40 9.66 16.16
CA ARG A 244 -7.65 11.04 16.61
C ARG A 244 -7.80 11.13 18.13
N PRO A 245 -6.81 11.67 18.87
CA PRO A 245 -5.44 11.92 18.42
C PRO A 245 -4.78 10.61 18.01
N PHE A 246 -3.72 10.69 17.18
CA PHE A 246 -2.98 9.51 16.78
C PHE A 246 -2.20 8.99 17.98
N HIS A 247 -2.58 7.83 18.47
CA HIS A 247 -1.94 7.19 19.62
C HIS A 247 -2.14 5.68 19.58
N SER A 248 -1.07 4.93 19.83
CA SER A 248 -1.07 3.47 19.79
C SER A 248 -0.72 2.88 21.13
N TYR A 249 -1.55 1.95 21.59
CA TYR A 249 -1.30 1.14 22.78
C TYR A 249 -1.08 -0.30 22.39
N LEU A 250 -0.03 -0.92 22.93
CA LEU A 250 0.20 -2.35 22.83
C LEU A 250 0.41 -2.95 24.20
N TYR A 251 -0.48 -3.89 24.57
CA TYR A 251 -0.38 -4.69 25.79
C TYR A 251 -0.05 -6.12 25.42
N GLY A 252 1.02 -6.67 25.98
CA GLY A 252 1.48 -8.02 25.70
C GLY A 252 1.70 -8.85 26.95
N SER A 253 1.50 -10.16 26.82
CA SER A 253 1.95 -11.15 27.78
C SER A 253 2.74 -12.23 27.07
N ALA A 254 3.86 -12.64 27.66
CA ALA A 254 4.69 -13.72 27.15
C ALA A 254 5.12 -14.63 28.30
N ASN A 255 5.28 -15.93 28.02
CA ASN A 255 5.83 -16.84 29.01
C ASN A 255 7.33 -16.56 29.23
N GLU A 256 8.03 -16.19 28.18
CA GLU A 256 9.47 -15.97 28.21
C GLU A 256 9.87 -14.86 27.22
N LEU A 257 10.66 -13.89 27.69
CA LEU A 257 11.28 -12.88 26.82
C LEU A 257 12.67 -13.32 26.40
N ASN A 258 12.96 -13.24 25.12
CA ASN A 258 14.26 -13.54 24.58
C ASN A 258 14.96 -12.25 24.09
N PHE A 259 15.72 -11.60 24.98
CA PHE A 259 16.43 -10.37 24.65
C PHE A 259 17.54 -10.55 23.61
N SER A 260 18.10 -11.74 23.44
CA SER A 260 19.15 -11.95 22.43
C SER A 260 18.64 -11.73 21.01
N HIS A 261 17.36 -12.00 20.76
CA HIS A 261 16.74 -11.70 19.47
C HIS A 261 16.44 -10.21 19.25
N LEU A 262 16.24 -9.45 20.34
CA LEU A 262 15.98 -8.00 20.26
C LEU A 262 17.24 -7.19 19.88
N PHE A 263 18.43 -7.64 20.32
CA PHE A 263 19.71 -6.93 20.15
C PHE A 263 20.68 -7.58 19.17
N SER A 264 20.32 -8.68 18.54
CA SER A 264 21.15 -9.32 17.52
C SER A 264 21.35 -8.40 16.29
N ASN A 265 22.37 -8.69 15.48
CA ASN A 265 22.66 -7.90 14.27
C ASN A 265 21.48 -7.83 13.27
N ASN A 266 20.58 -8.81 13.30
CA ASN A 266 19.38 -8.91 12.49
C ASN A 266 18.10 -8.57 13.29
N ALA A 267 18.22 -7.97 14.47
CA ALA A 267 17.09 -7.64 15.31
C ALA A 267 16.17 -6.61 14.63
N ILE A 268 14.87 -6.79 14.80
CA ILE A 268 13.85 -5.88 14.28
C ILE A 268 14.06 -4.47 14.80
N ILE A 269 14.43 -4.30 16.09
CA ILE A 269 14.72 -3.00 16.71
C ILE A 269 15.85 -2.28 15.97
N LYS A 270 16.97 -3.00 15.69
CA LYS A 270 18.12 -2.41 14.98
C LYS A 270 17.75 -1.99 13.54
N GLN A 271 16.87 -2.75 12.88
CA GLN A 271 16.37 -2.37 11.56
C GLN A 271 15.39 -1.18 11.64
N LEU A 272 14.50 -1.15 12.64
CA LEU A 272 13.60 -0.03 12.87
C LEU A 272 14.34 1.27 13.20
N LEU A 273 15.44 1.19 14.00
CA LEU A 273 16.31 2.34 14.28
C LEU A 273 17.00 2.92 13.03
N LYS A 274 17.15 2.12 11.97
CA LYS A 274 17.67 2.60 10.67
C LYS A 274 16.61 3.26 9.81
N THR A 275 15.36 3.14 10.18
CA THR A 275 14.23 3.77 9.48
C THR A 275 13.88 5.10 10.14
N GLU A 276 13.21 5.97 9.41
CA GLU A 276 12.72 7.24 9.97
C GLU A 276 11.44 7.07 10.79
N ILE A 277 10.96 5.84 10.98
CA ILE A 277 9.67 5.57 11.62
C ILE A 277 9.66 5.98 13.10
N LEU A 278 10.77 5.72 13.80
CA LEU A 278 10.90 6.05 15.22
C LEU A 278 11.17 7.54 15.47
N ASN A 279 11.66 8.26 14.47
CA ASN A 279 11.93 9.71 14.54
C ASN A 279 10.76 10.55 14.00
N ASN A 280 9.66 9.90 13.61
CA ASN A 280 8.50 10.61 13.08
C ASN A 280 7.69 11.21 14.22
N THR A 281 7.56 12.53 14.23
CA THR A 281 6.82 13.29 15.25
C THR A 281 5.31 12.99 15.29
N ASN A 282 4.77 12.30 14.27
CA ASN A 282 3.39 11.86 14.24
C ASN A 282 3.17 10.46 14.85
N VAL A 283 4.22 9.83 15.39
CA VAL A 283 4.14 8.49 15.97
C VAL A 283 4.18 8.61 17.49
N ASP A 284 3.02 8.39 18.12
CA ASP A 284 2.90 8.17 19.55
C ASP A 284 2.57 6.69 19.80
N PHE A 285 3.41 6.03 20.59
CA PHE A 285 3.31 4.60 20.84
C PHE A 285 3.63 4.28 22.31
N GLU A 286 2.81 3.44 22.92
CA GLU A 286 3.02 2.92 24.26
C GLU A 286 2.98 1.38 24.24
N LEU A 287 4.05 0.75 24.73
CA LEU A 287 4.23 -0.68 24.78
C LEU A 287 4.33 -1.13 26.23
N ASN A 288 3.44 -2.01 26.66
CA ASN A 288 3.45 -2.65 27.97
C ASN A 288 3.52 -4.17 27.81
N ILE A 289 4.62 -4.79 28.20
CA ILE A 289 4.81 -6.23 28.11
C ILE A 289 5.05 -6.79 29.51
N THR A 290 4.32 -7.88 29.83
CA THR A 290 4.58 -8.70 31.00
C THR A 290 5.17 -10.05 30.57
N ALA A 291 6.13 -10.57 31.33
CA ALA A 291 6.66 -11.91 31.10
C ALA A 291 6.97 -12.63 32.40
N ASN A 292 6.85 -13.96 32.38
CA ASN A 292 7.14 -14.75 33.58
C ASN A 292 8.64 -14.87 33.83
N LYS A 293 9.46 -14.88 32.76
CA LYS A 293 10.92 -15.02 32.87
C LYS A 293 11.65 -14.45 31.64
N ILE A 294 12.96 -14.27 31.79
CA ILE A 294 13.89 -13.98 30.69
C ILE A 294 14.64 -15.26 30.31
N LYS A 295 14.74 -15.55 29.03
CA LYS A 295 15.50 -16.70 28.52
C LYS A 295 16.97 -16.58 28.91
N ASN A 296 17.53 -17.66 29.46
CA ASN A 296 18.89 -17.77 29.97
C ASN A 296 19.21 -16.91 31.22
N PHE A 297 18.18 -16.38 31.90
CA PHE A 297 18.34 -15.61 33.14
C PHE A 297 17.27 -16.03 34.13
N ASP A 298 17.46 -17.19 34.75
CA ASP A 298 16.47 -17.82 35.64
C ASP A 298 16.18 -17.03 36.94
N ASN A 299 17.03 -16.08 37.31
CA ASN A 299 16.87 -15.26 38.51
C ASN A 299 15.87 -14.09 38.30
N PHE A 300 15.44 -13.83 37.04
CA PHE A 300 14.51 -12.76 36.73
C PHE A 300 13.12 -13.35 36.45
N THR A 301 12.18 -13.06 37.35
CA THR A 301 10.77 -13.49 37.24
C THR A 301 9.84 -12.28 37.31
N ASN A 302 8.64 -12.40 36.74
CA ASN A 302 7.63 -11.33 36.74
C ASN A 302 8.15 -10.02 36.16
N ILE A 303 8.64 -10.09 34.94
CA ILE A 303 9.21 -8.96 34.20
C ILE A 303 8.08 -8.04 33.74
N PHE A 304 8.26 -6.76 33.92
CA PHE A 304 7.44 -5.73 33.34
C PHE A 304 8.34 -4.81 32.50
N LEU A 305 7.98 -4.63 31.22
CA LEU A 305 8.65 -3.72 30.30
C LEU A 305 7.64 -2.68 29.87
N ASN A 306 7.95 -1.42 30.15
CA ASN A 306 7.23 -0.27 29.63
C ASN A 306 8.14 0.46 28.63
N SER A 307 7.61 0.79 27.48
CA SER A 307 8.30 1.62 26.49
C SER A 307 7.32 2.63 25.93
N LYS A 308 7.73 3.89 25.88
CA LYS A 308 6.93 4.97 25.31
C LYS A 308 7.75 5.70 24.25
N ILE A 309 7.12 5.90 23.10
CA ILE A 309 7.63 6.76 22.04
C ILE A 309 6.68 7.94 21.93
N GLN A 310 7.17 9.13 22.10
CA GLN A 310 6.38 10.35 21.99
C GLN A 310 7.22 11.42 21.29
N GLU A 311 6.69 12.00 20.21
CA GLU A 311 7.35 13.05 19.42
C GLU A 311 8.79 12.69 18.98
N GLY A 312 9.02 11.40 18.69
CA GLY A 312 10.36 10.90 18.32
C GLY A 312 11.32 10.63 19.46
N LEU A 313 10.90 10.82 20.73
CA LEU A 313 11.65 10.46 21.93
C LEU A 313 11.24 9.06 22.41
N ILE A 314 12.23 8.24 22.77
CA ILE A 314 12.03 6.89 23.30
C ILE A 314 12.33 6.91 24.78
N ASP A 315 11.35 6.54 25.59
CA ASP A 315 11.44 6.30 27.03
C ASP A 315 11.30 4.81 27.31
N LEU A 316 12.14 4.27 28.21
CA LEU A 316 12.22 2.85 28.54
C LEU A 316 12.32 2.72 30.08
N ASP A 317 11.31 2.10 30.71
CA ASP A 317 11.25 1.73 32.14
C ASP A 317 11.18 0.20 32.33
#